data_adf4cdadf5766023f4acebcfc1cd71e2
#
_entry.id   adf4cdadf5766023f4acebcfc1cd71e2
#
_cell.length_a   1.000
_cell.length_b   1.000
_cell.length_c   1.000
_cell.angle_alpha   90.00
_cell.angle_beta   90.00
_cell.angle_gamma   90.00
#
_symmetry.space_group_name_H-M   'P 1'
#
loop_
_entity.id
_entity.type
_entity.pdbx_description
1 polymer ?
#
loop_
_entity_poly.entity_id
_entity_poly.type
_entity_poly.pdbx_seq_one_letter_code
_entity_poly.pdbx_strand_id
1 'polypeptide(L)'
;MTNSSTPRIAIVTGGSRGLARNTVLNLARRGVASIFTYNSNEPEAEKVVALAAEAGSTAIALQLDVGDTSAFDAFADRVRETLADLGTDRFDFLVNNAGISHHNSIELTTEEEMDKVYQVNFKGVFFLTQKLLPLIRDGGRIVNLSSGLSRIIVPGSAPYGALKGAIDVLTRYQAKELGPRRITVNAVAPGSIQTDFSGGMVRDNPALNKQVADMTALGRAGVPDDIGPMIASLLSDDNRWVNAQRIEVSGGMAI
;
A
#
# COMPACT_ATOMS: atom_id res chain seq x y z
N MET A 1 -28.33 20.80 11.63
CA MET A 1 -27.41 21.35 10.64
C MET A 1 -26.41 20.27 10.31
N THR A 2 -26.63 19.55 9.22
CA THR A 2 -25.70 18.52 8.75
C THR A 2 -24.50 19.23 8.16
N ASN A 3 -23.37 19.25 8.88
CA ASN A 3 -22.09 19.62 8.31
C ASN A 3 -21.78 18.61 7.19
N SER A 4 -22.08 18.98 5.95
CA SER A 4 -21.62 18.24 4.77
C SER A 4 -20.12 18.52 4.59
N SER A 5 -19.29 17.96 5.47
CA SER A 5 -17.87 17.91 5.18
C SER A 5 -17.69 17.00 3.97
N THR A 6 -17.07 17.50 2.91
CA THR A 6 -16.64 16.68 1.76
C THR A 6 -15.97 15.43 2.30
N PRO A 7 -16.38 14.21 1.88
CA PRO A 7 -15.79 12.99 2.39
C PRO A 7 -14.29 12.98 2.09
N ARG A 8 -13.49 12.47 3.02
CA ARG A 8 -12.06 12.24 2.78
C ARG A 8 -11.89 11.18 1.70
N ILE A 9 -10.88 11.34 0.87
CA ILE A 9 -10.61 10.45 -0.25
C ILE A 9 -9.19 9.88 -0.11
N ALA A 10 -9.08 8.56 -0.27
CA ALA A 10 -7.81 7.85 -0.32
C ALA A 10 -7.52 7.35 -1.75
N ILE A 11 -6.27 7.43 -2.18
CA ILE A 11 -5.77 6.67 -3.34
C ILE A 11 -5.00 5.47 -2.82
N VAL A 12 -5.36 4.26 -3.28
CA VAL A 12 -4.74 3.00 -2.82
C VAL A 12 -4.28 2.19 -4.02
N THR A 13 -2.98 1.93 -4.16
CA THR A 13 -2.47 1.14 -5.28
C THR A 13 -2.58 -0.36 -5.05
N GLY A 14 -3.03 -1.11 -6.08
CA GLY A 14 -3.18 -2.57 -6.01
C GLY A 14 -4.38 -3.04 -5.18
N GLY A 15 -5.49 -2.28 -5.17
CA GLY A 15 -6.62 -2.45 -4.26
C GLY A 15 -7.55 -3.63 -4.55
N SER A 16 -7.38 -4.37 -5.64
CA SER A 16 -8.28 -5.47 -6.01
C SER A 16 -8.13 -6.73 -5.14
N ARG A 17 -7.04 -6.88 -4.38
CA ARG A 17 -6.78 -8.06 -3.53
C ARG A 17 -5.87 -7.77 -2.33
N GLY A 18 -5.72 -8.76 -1.45
CA GLY A 18 -4.74 -8.76 -0.36
C GLY A 18 -4.87 -7.60 0.61
N LEU A 19 -3.74 -7.01 0.99
CA LEU A 19 -3.66 -5.95 2.00
C LEU A 19 -4.37 -4.67 1.54
N ALA A 20 -4.23 -4.29 0.28
CA ALA A 20 -4.85 -3.08 -0.25
C ALA A 20 -6.37 -3.20 -0.32
N ARG A 21 -6.93 -4.34 -0.76
CA ARG A 21 -8.38 -4.60 -0.67
C ARG A 21 -8.88 -4.43 0.76
N ASN A 22 -8.18 -5.04 1.71
CA ASN A 22 -8.54 -4.95 3.12
C ASN A 22 -8.45 -3.49 3.63
N THR A 23 -7.42 -2.75 3.20
CA THR A 23 -7.28 -1.31 3.50
C THR A 23 -8.46 -0.50 2.95
N VAL A 24 -8.84 -0.69 1.67
CA VAL A 24 -9.99 -0.02 1.05
C VAL A 24 -11.26 -0.26 1.86
N LEU A 25 -11.53 -1.51 2.25
CA LEU A 25 -12.73 -1.86 3.02
C LEU A 25 -12.71 -1.27 4.43
N ASN A 26 -11.54 -1.20 5.09
CA ASN A 26 -11.42 -0.57 6.40
C ASN A 26 -11.52 0.97 6.34
N LEU A 27 -11.09 1.58 5.25
CA LEU A 27 -11.32 3.00 4.97
C LEU A 27 -12.81 3.28 4.73
N ALA A 28 -13.48 2.43 3.94
CA ALA A 28 -14.91 2.54 3.68
C ALA A 28 -15.74 2.50 4.97
N ARG A 29 -15.46 1.56 5.89
CA ARG A 29 -16.11 1.47 7.21
C ARG A 29 -15.91 2.71 8.09
N ARG A 30 -14.94 3.55 7.76
CA ARG A 30 -14.63 4.83 8.44
C ARG A 30 -15.15 6.04 7.68
N GLY A 31 -15.97 5.84 6.63
CA GLY A 31 -16.54 6.91 5.82
C GLY A 31 -15.53 7.59 4.89
N VAL A 32 -14.40 6.95 4.61
CA VAL A 32 -13.39 7.45 3.66
C VAL A 32 -13.66 6.82 2.30
N ALA A 33 -13.90 7.65 1.29
CA ALA A 33 -14.00 7.20 -0.10
C ALA A 33 -12.62 6.79 -0.63
N SER A 34 -12.58 5.87 -1.61
CA SER A 34 -11.32 5.41 -2.17
C SER A 34 -11.32 5.40 -3.69
N ILE A 35 -10.25 5.88 -4.28
CA ILE A 35 -9.85 5.57 -5.66
C ILE A 35 -8.77 4.50 -5.53
N PHE A 36 -8.97 3.32 -6.08
CA PHE A 36 -7.94 2.29 -5.99
C PHE A 36 -7.55 1.75 -7.36
N THR A 37 -6.29 1.29 -7.48
CA THR A 37 -5.82 0.75 -8.74
C THR A 37 -5.87 -0.78 -8.77
N TYR A 38 -6.05 -1.32 -9.97
CA TYR A 38 -5.83 -2.73 -10.30
C TYR A 38 -4.99 -2.82 -11.59
N ASN A 39 -4.25 -3.91 -11.78
CA ASN A 39 -3.46 -4.10 -12.99
C ASN A 39 -4.31 -4.78 -14.09
N SER A 40 -4.71 -6.03 -13.90
CA SER A 40 -5.37 -6.84 -14.94
C SER A 40 -6.66 -7.52 -14.51
N ASN A 41 -6.95 -7.61 -13.21
CA ASN A 41 -8.13 -8.34 -12.72
C ASN A 41 -9.27 -7.39 -12.38
N GLU A 42 -9.98 -6.94 -13.42
CA GLU A 42 -11.14 -6.06 -13.29
C GLU A 42 -12.30 -6.70 -12.50
N PRO A 43 -12.67 -7.98 -12.71
CA PRO A 43 -13.75 -8.59 -11.93
C PRO A 43 -13.51 -8.60 -10.40
N GLU A 44 -12.25 -8.77 -9.96
CA GLU A 44 -11.94 -8.64 -8.53
C GLU A 44 -11.99 -7.18 -8.05
N ALA A 45 -11.65 -6.23 -8.90
CA ALA A 45 -11.79 -4.82 -8.56
C ALA A 45 -13.27 -4.42 -8.40
N GLU A 46 -14.16 -4.87 -9.29
CA GLU A 46 -15.61 -4.65 -9.19
C GLU A 46 -16.20 -5.21 -7.91
N LYS A 47 -15.75 -6.39 -7.46
CA LYS A 47 -16.17 -6.94 -6.15
C LYS A 47 -15.78 -6.03 -4.99
N VAL A 48 -14.60 -5.39 -5.05
CA VAL A 48 -14.17 -4.45 -4.00
C VAL A 48 -15.04 -3.19 -4.02
N VAL A 49 -15.42 -2.70 -5.19
CA VAL A 49 -16.35 -1.57 -5.34
C VAL A 49 -17.69 -1.89 -4.66
N ALA A 50 -18.27 -3.06 -4.96
CA ALA A 50 -19.52 -3.50 -4.34
C ALA A 50 -19.42 -3.61 -2.81
N LEU A 51 -18.36 -4.26 -2.31
CA LEU A 51 -18.12 -4.41 -0.86
C LEU A 51 -17.89 -3.08 -0.14
N ALA A 52 -17.26 -2.11 -0.79
CA ALA A 52 -17.08 -0.78 -0.21
C ALA A 52 -18.42 -0.03 -0.10
N ALA A 53 -19.31 -0.18 -1.10
CA ALA A 53 -20.67 0.35 -1.04
C ALA A 53 -21.49 -0.28 0.08
N GLU A 54 -21.41 -1.61 0.27
CA GLU A 54 -22.02 -2.31 1.40
C GLU A 54 -21.48 -1.83 2.76
N ALA A 55 -20.20 -1.43 2.80
CA ALA A 55 -19.57 -0.86 3.99
C ALA A 55 -19.93 0.63 4.22
N GLY A 56 -20.74 1.23 3.36
CA GLY A 56 -21.29 2.58 3.52
C GLY A 56 -20.43 3.69 2.92
N SER A 57 -19.50 3.39 2.00
CA SER A 57 -18.69 4.40 1.33
C SER A 57 -18.48 4.07 -0.16
N THR A 58 -17.95 5.04 -0.91
CA THR A 58 -17.69 4.91 -2.35
C THR A 58 -16.27 4.42 -2.58
N ALA A 59 -16.10 3.44 -3.48
CA ALA A 59 -14.81 3.08 -4.04
C ALA A 59 -14.88 3.08 -5.57
N ILE A 60 -13.85 3.58 -6.22
CA ILE A 60 -13.74 3.66 -7.69
C ILE A 60 -12.46 2.94 -8.10
N ALA A 61 -12.58 1.99 -9.01
CA ALA A 61 -11.47 1.21 -9.53
C ALA A 61 -10.92 1.85 -10.80
N LEU A 62 -9.61 2.11 -10.85
CA LEU A 62 -8.92 2.61 -12.03
C LEU A 62 -7.80 1.64 -12.41
N GLN A 63 -7.72 1.27 -13.69
CA GLN A 63 -6.63 0.41 -14.15
C GLN A 63 -5.31 1.17 -14.19
N LEU A 64 -4.26 0.57 -13.62
CA LEU A 64 -2.88 1.08 -13.68
C LEU A 64 -1.88 -0.05 -13.43
N ASP A 65 -0.92 -0.22 -14.32
CA ASP A 65 0.33 -0.91 -14.02
C ASP A 65 1.31 0.09 -13.38
N VAL A 66 1.59 -0.08 -12.10
CA VAL A 66 2.55 0.79 -11.39
C VAL A 66 4.01 0.58 -11.82
N GLY A 67 4.31 -0.45 -12.60
CA GLY A 67 5.60 -0.67 -13.24
C GLY A 67 5.81 0.17 -14.51
N ASP A 68 4.74 0.65 -15.12
CA ASP A 68 4.79 1.49 -16.33
C ASP A 68 4.64 2.98 -15.99
N THR A 69 5.76 3.66 -15.82
CA THR A 69 5.77 5.09 -15.49
C THR A 69 5.30 5.98 -16.64
N SER A 70 5.24 5.48 -17.89
CA SER A 70 4.74 6.25 -19.04
C SER A 70 3.23 6.49 -18.97
N ALA A 71 2.51 5.63 -18.24
CA ALA A 71 1.06 5.75 -18.03
C ALA A 71 0.66 6.77 -16.94
N PHE A 72 1.61 7.31 -16.17
CA PHE A 72 1.28 8.07 -14.96
C PHE A 72 0.67 9.45 -15.22
N ASP A 73 1.01 10.11 -16.32
CA ASP A 73 0.38 11.39 -16.68
C ASP A 73 -1.10 11.20 -17.00
N ALA A 74 -1.42 10.24 -17.88
CA ALA A 74 -2.80 9.89 -18.21
C ALA A 74 -3.58 9.39 -16.98
N PHE A 75 -2.93 8.64 -16.09
CA PHE A 75 -3.54 8.21 -14.84
C PHE A 75 -3.86 9.39 -13.92
N ALA A 76 -2.95 10.37 -13.78
CA ALA A 76 -3.19 11.55 -12.97
C ALA A 76 -4.36 12.40 -13.51
N ASP A 77 -4.54 12.45 -14.84
CA ASP A 77 -5.69 13.11 -15.46
C ASP A 77 -6.99 12.39 -15.12
N ARG A 78 -7.03 11.05 -15.22
CA ARG A 78 -8.20 10.25 -14.79
C ARG A 78 -8.51 10.43 -13.29
N VAL A 79 -7.49 10.56 -12.45
CA VAL A 79 -7.69 10.87 -11.03
C VAL A 79 -8.33 12.24 -10.85
N ARG A 80 -7.92 13.28 -11.62
CA ARG A 80 -8.55 14.61 -11.57
C ARG A 80 -10.04 14.56 -11.96
N GLU A 81 -10.35 13.86 -13.04
CA GLU A 81 -11.75 13.66 -13.50
C GLU A 81 -12.56 12.94 -12.40
N THR A 82 -12.04 11.85 -11.86
CA THR A 82 -12.71 11.11 -10.79
C THR A 82 -12.91 11.95 -9.52
N LEU A 83 -11.94 12.78 -9.15
CA LEU A 83 -12.09 13.72 -8.02
C LEU A 83 -13.17 14.76 -8.29
N ALA A 84 -13.25 15.29 -9.52
CA ALA A 84 -14.30 16.24 -9.91
C ALA A 84 -15.69 15.60 -9.82
N ASP A 85 -15.87 14.34 -10.25
CA ASP A 85 -17.11 13.58 -10.09
C ASP A 85 -17.48 13.35 -8.62
N LEU A 86 -16.49 13.27 -7.74
CA LEU A 86 -16.68 13.21 -6.28
C LEU A 86 -16.86 14.58 -5.63
N GLY A 87 -16.94 15.68 -6.42
CA GLY A 87 -17.19 17.04 -5.94
C GLY A 87 -16.00 17.71 -5.28
N THR A 88 -14.76 17.33 -5.64
CA THR A 88 -13.52 17.93 -5.11
C THR A 88 -12.43 17.96 -6.19
N ASP A 89 -11.35 18.70 -5.94
CA ASP A 89 -10.14 18.73 -6.76
C ASP A 89 -8.92 18.07 -6.07
N ARG A 90 -9.10 17.56 -4.84
CA ARG A 90 -8.03 17.05 -3.98
C ARG A 90 -8.44 15.76 -3.29
N PHE A 91 -7.43 14.91 -3.05
CA PHE A 91 -7.55 13.75 -2.17
C PHE A 91 -6.73 13.95 -0.88
N ASP A 92 -6.96 13.14 0.13
CA ASP A 92 -6.38 13.29 1.46
C ASP A 92 -5.27 12.28 1.74
N PHE A 93 -5.38 11.05 1.23
CA PHE A 93 -4.49 9.95 1.61
C PHE A 93 -3.96 9.20 0.39
N LEU A 94 -2.66 8.87 0.40
CA LEU A 94 -2.03 7.99 -0.59
C LEU A 94 -1.49 6.74 0.11
N VAL A 95 -1.87 5.57 -0.36
CA VAL A 95 -1.33 4.29 0.10
C VAL A 95 -0.63 3.60 -1.07
N ASN A 96 0.69 3.68 -1.10
CA ASN A 96 1.55 2.98 -2.04
C ASN A 96 1.71 1.52 -1.60
N ASN A 97 0.75 0.65 -1.98
CA ASN A 97 0.74 -0.75 -1.56
C ASN A 97 1.15 -1.72 -2.69
N ALA A 98 0.86 -1.40 -3.96
CA ALA A 98 1.18 -2.28 -5.07
C ALA A 98 2.65 -2.73 -5.02
N GLY A 99 2.88 -4.01 -5.26
CA GLY A 99 4.22 -4.59 -5.22
C GLY A 99 4.22 -6.03 -5.71
N ILE A 100 5.39 -6.50 -6.08
CA ILE A 100 5.65 -7.89 -6.46
C ILE A 100 6.76 -8.46 -5.60
N SER A 101 6.71 -9.77 -5.34
CA SER A 101 7.78 -10.52 -4.69
C SER A 101 8.87 -10.91 -5.68
N HIS A 102 10.01 -11.33 -5.14
CA HIS A 102 11.10 -11.97 -5.88
C HIS A 102 11.61 -13.15 -5.07
N HIS A 103 11.86 -14.26 -5.75
CA HIS A 103 12.32 -15.49 -5.15
C HIS A 103 13.38 -16.15 -6.05
N ASN A 104 14.63 -15.72 -5.89
CA ASN A 104 15.78 -16.35 -6.53
C ASN A 104 17.05 -16.05 -5.72
N SER A 105 18.09 -16.88 -5.82
CA SER A 105 19.37 -16.62 -5.17
C SER A 105 20.06 -15.40 -5.82
N ILE A 106 20.99 -14.76 -5.10
CA ILE A 106 21.80 -13.67 -5.66
C ILE A 106 22.55 -14.13 -6.91
N GLU A 107 23.06 -15.35 -6.89
CA GLU A 107 23.83 -15.94 -8.00
C GLU A 107 22.99 -16.13 -9.28
N LEU A 108 21.70 -16.44 -9.13
CA LEU A 108 20.81 -16.78 -10.25
C LEU A 108 19.85 -15.66 -10.63
N THR A 109 19.78 -14.58 -9.85
CA THR A 109 18.92 -13.44 -10.15
C THR A 109 19.40 -12.75 -11.43
N THR A 110 18.49 -12.62 -12.40
CA THR A 110 18.78 -11.95 -13.68
C THR A 110 18.57 -10.43 -13.56
N GLU A 111 19.18 -9.69 -14.47
CA GLU A 111 18.97 -8.23 -14.58
C GLU A 111 17.50 -7.90 -14.83
N GLU A 112 16.82 -8.67 -15.69
CA GLU A 112 15.39 -8.49 -15.98
C GLU A 112 14.51 -8.69 -14.74
N GLU A 113 14.79 -9.70 -13.93
CA GLU A 113 14.08 -9.92 -12.66
C GLU A 113 14.29 -8.74 -11.71
N MET A 114 15.55 -8.26 -11.58
CA MET A 114 15.89 -7.10 -10.75
C MET A 114 15.18 -5.84 -11.22
N ASP A 115 15.22 -5.56 -12.53
CA ASP A 115 14.56 -4.39 -13.13
C ASP A 115 13.06 -4.40 -12.90
N LYS A 116 12.41 -5.55 -13.06
CA LYS A 116 10.97 -5.70 -12.82
C LYS A 116 10.61 -5.39 -11.37
N VAL A 117 11.37 -5.94 -10.42
CA VAL A 117 11.15 -5.68 -8.98
C VAL A 117 11.40 -4.21 -8.66
N TYR A 118 12.46 -3.61 -9.21
CA TYR A 118 12.76 -2.19 -9.06
C TYR A 118 11.67 -1.28 -9.63
N GLN A 119 11.20 -1.57 -10.85
CA GLN A 119 10.16 -0.77 -11.51
C GLN A 119 8.89 -0.71 -10.67
N VAL A 120 8.41 -1.85 -10.18
CA VAL A 120 7.16 -1.92 -9.42
C VAL A 120 7.33 -1.42 -7.99
N ASN A 121 8.34 -1.93 -7.25
CA ASN A 121 8.42 -1.71 -5.80
C ASN A 121 9.10 -0.40 -5.39
N PHE A 122 9.82 0.28 -6.31
CA PHE A 122 10.52 1.53 -5.98
C PHE A 122 10.25 2.65 -6.99
N LYS A 123 10.58 2.45 -8.27
CA LYS A 123 10.43 3.48 -9.30
C LYS A 123 8.98 3.92 -9.42
N GLY A 124 8.05 2.96 -9.46
CA GLY A 124 6.61 3.23 -9.50
C GLY A 124 6.14 4.03 -8.30
N VAL A 125 6.55 3.65 -7.09
CA VAL A 125 6.21 4.38 -5.85
C VAL A 125 6.70 5.82 -5.91
N PHE A 126 7.95 6.03 -6.33
CA PHE A 126 8.55 7.36 -6.39
C PHE A 126 7.81 8.27 -7.38
N PHE A 127 7.70 7.84 -8.64
CA PHE A 127 7.15 8.68 -9.71
C PHE A 127 5.63 8.82 -9.64
N LEU A 128 4.90 7.78 -9.22
CA LEU A 128 3.46 7.92 -9.00
C LEU A 128 3.16 8.91 -7.87
N THR A 129 3.90 8.84 -6.76
CA THR A 129 3.79 9.84 -5.70
C THR A 129 4.06 11.23 -6.24
N GLN A 130 5.14 11.43 -7.00
CA GLN A 130 5.49 12.72 -7.60
C GLN A 130 4.34 13.26 -8.49
N LYS A 131 3.74 12.44 -9.34
CA LYS A 131 2.64 12.84 -10.24
C LYS A 131 1.36 13.18 -9.46
N LEU A 132 1.11 12.53 -8.34
CA LEU A 132 -0.07 12.77 -7.51
C LEU A 132 0.12 13.87 -6.45
N LEU A 133 1.36 14.33 -6.18
CA LEU A 133 1.63 15.41 -5.21
C LEU A 133 0.86 16.71 -5.46
N PRO A 134 0.60 17.16 -6.72
CA PRO A 134 -0.23 18.33 -6.95
C PRO A 134 -1.69 18.17 -6.52
N LEU A 135 -2.17 16.93 -6.38
CA LEU A 135 -3.56 16.60 -6.09
C LEU A 135 -3.79 16.23 -4.61
N ILE A 136 -2.75 15.94 -3.84
CA ILE A 136 -2.92 15.67 -2.41
C ILE A 136 -3.12 16.98 -1.64
N ARG A 137 -4.07 16.98 -0.71
CA ARG A 137 -4.41 18.09 0.16
C ARG A 137 -3.27 18.37 1.14
N ASP A 138 -3.05 19.63 1.49
CA ASP A 138 -2.16 19.98 2.60
C ASP A 138 -2.71 19.40 3.91
N GLY A 139 -1.84 18.85 4.75
CA GLY A 139 -2.25 18.05 5.91
C GLY A 139 -2.65 16.61 5.57
N GLY A 140 -2.48 16.20 4.31
CA GLY A 140 -2.70 14.83 3.87
C GLY A 140 -1.70 13.83 4.46
N ARG A 141 -1.87 12.55 4.14
CA ARG A 141 -0.99 11.48 4.65
C ARG A 141 -0.62 10.49 3.56
N ILE A 142 0.63 10.04 3.58
CA ILE A 142 1.15 9.02 2.68
C ILE A 142 1.59 7.81 3.51
N VAL A 143 1.19 6.61 3.09
CA VAL A 143 1.68 5.35 3.63
C VAL A 143 2.35 4.56 2.52
N ASN A 144 3.62 4.22 2.72
CA ASN A 144 4.37 3.35 1.82
C ASN A 144 4.40 1.93 2.40
N LEU A 145 4.04 0.91 1.62
CA LEU A 145 4.19 -0.49 2.06
C LEU A 145 5.64 -0.93 1.88
N SER A 146 6.31 -1.08 3.03
CA SER A 146 7.59 -1.73 3.19
C SER A 146 7.41 -3.24 3.42
N SER A 147 8.30 -3.88 4.13
CA SER A 147 8.24 -5.31 4.50
C SER A 147 9.12 -5.57 5.71
N GLY A 148 8.78 -6.60 6.48
CA GLY A 148 9.70 -7.19 7.46
C GLY A 148 11.04 -7.61 6.85
N LEU A 149 11.07 -7.95 5.56
CA LEU A 149 12.28 -8.35 4.84
C LEU A 149 13.31 -7.21 4.62
N SER A 150 12.98 -5.96 4.91
CA SER A 150 14.00 -4.89 5.00
C SER A 150 14.89 -5.03 6.25
N ARG A 151 14.49 -5.85 7.23
CA ARG A 151 15.22 -6.16 8.48
C ARG A 151 15.52 -7.64 8.63
N ILE A 152 14.55 -8.50 8.32
CA ILE A 152 14.66 -9.95 8.45
C ILE A 152 15.23 -10.52 7.14
N ILE A 153 16.27 -11.35 7.24
CA ILE A 153 16.90 -11.94 6.07
C ILE A 153 16.24 -13.30 5.77
N VAL A 154 15.67 -13.39 4.58
CA VAL A 154 15.19 -14.64 3.99
C VAL A 154 15.98 -14.89 2.71
N PRO A 155 16.81 -15.94 2.64
CA PRO A 155 17.55 -16.28 1.42
C PRO A 155 16.62 -16.37 0.20
N GLY A 156 17.10 -15.88 -0.95
CA GLY A 156 16.30 -15.83 -2.17
C GLY A 156 15.42 -14.60 -2.33
N SER A 157 15.43 -13.65 -1.37
CA SER A 157 14.59 -12.44 -1.43
C SER A 157 15.42 -11.14 -1.45
N ALA A 158 16.70 -11.21 -1.82
CA ALA A 158 17.62 -10.06 -1.72
C ALA A 158 17.18 -8.83 -2.52
N PRO A 159 16.78 -8.91 -3.81
CA PRO A 159 16.28 -7.76 -4.56
C PRO A 159 15.08 -7.09 -3.88
N TYR A 160 14.10 -7.90 -3.48
CA TYR A 160 12.89 -7.40 -2.83
C TYR A 160 13.20 -6.75 -1.47
N GLY A 161 13.97 -7.43 -0.61
CA GLY A 161 14.34 -6.92 0.71
C GLY A 161 15.12 -5.60 0.63
N ALA A 162 16.10 -5.52 -0.29
CA ALA A 162 16.88 -4.31 -0.53
C ALA A 162 16.00 -3.13 -0.97
N LEU A 163 15.07 -3.37 -1.90
CA LEU A 163 14.16 -2.32 -2.38
C LEU A 163 13.14 -1.89 -1.31
N LYS A 164 12.70 -2.79 -0.44
CA LYS A 164 11.86 -2.41 0.70
C LYS A 164 12.65 -1.61 1.75
N GLY A 165 13.95 -1.87 1.91
CA GLY A 165 14.86 -0.98 2.65
C GLY A 165 14.99 0.40 2.00
N ALA A 166 15.07 0.47 0.68
CA ALA A 166 15.06 1.73 -0.06
C ALA A 166 13.75 2.51 0.15
N ILE A 167 12.59 1.84 0.23
CA ILE A 167 11.29 2.46 0.59
C ILE A 167 11.33 3.05 2.00
N ASP A 168 11.96 2.38 2.97
CA ASP A 168 12.12 2.89 4.34
C ASP A 168 12.93 4.20 4.35
N VAL A 169 13.97 4.28 3.51
CA VAL A 169 14.77 5.51 3.34
C VAL A 169 13.95 6.59 2.62
N LEU A 170 13.32 6.26 1.48
CA LEU A 170 12.49 7.18 0.69
C LEU A 170 11.39 7.82 1.55
N THR A 171 10.76 7.05 2.43
CA THR A 171 9.73 7.53 3.36
C THR A 171 10.23 8.70 4.21
N ARG A 172 11.47 8.63 4.71
CA ARG A 172 12.06 9.72 5.52
C ARG A 172 12.34 10.97 4.69
N TYR A 173 12.80 10.82 3.44
CA TYR A 173 13.00 11.95 2.52
C TYR A 173 11.66 12.61 2.18
N GLN A 174 10.65 11.84 1.80
CA GLN A 174 9.31 12.34 1.52
C GLN A 174 8.71 13.07 2.73
N ALA A 175 8.86 12.50 3.94
CA ALA A 175 8.37 13.13 5.17
C ALA A 175 9.04 14.49 5.44
N LYS A 176 10.34 14.59 5.17
CA LYS A 176 11.09 15.84 5.35
C LYS A 176 10.71 16.91 4.31
N GLU A 177 10.65 16.51 3.04
CA GLU A 177 10.39 17.43 1.93
C GLU A 177 8.93 17.91 1.90
N LEU A 178 7.98 17.05 2.29
CA LEU A 178 6.56 17.37 2.31
C LEU A 178 6.07 17.99 3.63
N GLY A 179 6.95 18.06 4.62
CA GLY A 179 6.66 18.68 5.92
C GLY A 179 6.12 20.11 5.87
N PRO A 180 6.64 21.03 5.01
CA PRO A 180 6.08 22.37 4.83
C PRO A 180 4.60 22.38 4.41
N ARG A 181 4.14 21.34 3.71
CA ARG A 181 2.72 21.12 3.37
C ARG A 181 1.94 20.37 4.46
N ARG A 182 2.57 20.10 5.61
CA ARG A 182 2.00 19.32 6.72
C ARG A 182 1.55 17.89 6.30
N ILE A 183 2.14 17.37 5.24
CA ILE A 183 1.89 15.99 4.80
C ILE A 183 2.80 15.05 5.61
N THR A 184 2.21 14.09 6.30
CA THR A 184 2.97 13.05 6.98
C THR A 184 3.20 11.85 6.05
N VAL A 185 4.38 11.24 6.16
CA VAL A 185 4.73 10.05 5.38
C VAL A 185 5.31 9.00 6.29
N ASN A 186 4.72 7.80 6.29
CA ASN A 186 5.17 6.68 7.09
C ASN A 186 5.27 5.40 6.25
N ALA A 187 6.14 4.50 6.65
CA ALA A 187 6.22 3.15 6.10
C ALA A 187 5.55 2.15 7.04
N VAL A 188 4.70 1.30 6.50
CA VAL A 188 4.18 0.12 7.19
C VAL A 188 4.92 -1.09 6.66
N ALA A 189 5.51 -1.89 7.56
CA ALA A 189 6.29 -3.08 7.27
C ALA A 189 5.56 -4.33 7.80
N PRO A 190 4.71 -4.99 6.99
CA PRO A 190 4.06 -6.22 7.38
C PRO A 190 5.07 -7.36 7.59
N GLY A 191 4.74 -8.27 8.49
CA GLY A 191 5.34 -9.60 8.54
C GLY A 191 4.81 -10.50 7.42
N SER A 192 4.86 -11.81 7.62
CA SER A 192 4.31 -12.80 6.69
C SER A 192 2.79 -12.88 6.83
N ILE A 193 2.06 -12.49 5.79
CA ILE A 193 0.61 -12.39 5.78
C ILE A 193 0.01 -13.37 4.77
N GLN A 194 -1.06 -14.08 5.17
CA GLN A 194 -1.79 -15.04 4.35
C GLN A 194 -2.62 -14.32 3.27
N THR A 195 -2.02 -14.08 2.11
CA THR A 195 -2.65 -13.46 0.93
C THR A 195 -2.24 -14.20 -0.34
N ASP A 196 -2.65 -13.72 -1.50
CA ASP A 196 -2.19 -14.22 -2.80
C ASP A 196 -0.76 -13.74 -3.16
N PHE A 197 -0.16 -12.91 -2.34
CA PHE A 197 1.22 -12.45 -2.56
C PHE A 197 2.18 -13.64 -2.56
N SER A 198 3.19 -13.62 -3.41
CA SER A 198 4.11 -14.76 -3.60
C SER A 198 3.38 -16.06 -3.96
N GLY A 199 2.30 -15.99 -4.76
CA GLY A 199 1.52 -17.18 -5.16
C GLY A 199 0.78 -17.87 -4.01
N GLY A 200 0.50 -17.15 -2.90
CA GLY A 200 -0.25 -17.70 -1.78
C GLY A 200 0.56 -18.63 -0.86
N MET A 201 1.89 -18.66 -0.98
CA MET A 201 2.74 -19.65 -0.30
C MET A 201 2.50 -19.71 1.22
N VAL A 202 2.34 -18.57 1.90
CA VAL A 202 2.10 -18.54 3.36
C VAL A 202 0.71 -19.06 3.71
N ARG A 203 -0.29 -18.84 2.86
CA ARG A 203 -1.67 -19.27 3.06
C ARG A 203 -1.86 -20.77 2.75
N ASP A 204 -1.28 -21.22 1.63
CA ASP A 204 -1.62 -22.51 1.01
C ASP A 204 -0.63 -23.64 1.34
N ASN A 205 0.55 -23.32 1.94
CA ASN A 205 1.53 -24.31 2.37
C ASN A 205 1.55 -24.43 3.90
N PRO A 206 0.97 -25.50 4.48
CA PRO A 206 0.89 -25.68 5.93
C PRO A 206 2.24 -25.73 6.64
N ALA A 207 3.28 -26.27 5.99
CA ALA A 207 4.61 -26.35 6.59
C ALA A 207 5.25 -24.97 6.67
N LEU A 208 5.14 -24.15 5.62
CA LEU A 208 5.61 -22.76 5.64
C LEU A 208 4.80 -21.91 6.61
N ASN A 209 3.48 -22.08 6.63
CA ASN A 209 2.61 -21.36 7.59
C ASN A 209 3.02 -21.66 9.04
N LYS A 210 3.26 -22.93 9.35
CA LYS A 210 3.77 -23.35 10.67
C LYS A 210 5.13 -22.72 10.99
N GLN A 211 6.07 -22.74 10.04
CA GLN A 211 7.38 -22.11 10.23
C GLN A 211 7.26 -20.61 10.53
N VAL A 212 6.39 -19.91 9.80
CA VAL A 212 6.10 -18.49 10.05
C VAL A 212 5.49 -18.29 11.45
N ALA A 213 4.54 -19.16 11.85
CA ALA A 213 3.93 -19.11 13.16
C ALA A 213 4.96 -19.31 14.29
N ASP A 214 5.85 -20.28 14.13
CA ASP A 214 6.92 -20.57 15.10
C ASP A 214 7.93 -19.39 15.25
N MET A 215 8.11 -18.59 14.20
CA MET A 215 8.97 -17.39 14.22
C MET A 215 8.24 -16.12 14.68
N THR A 216 6.94 -16.18 14.90
CA THR A 216 6.11 -15.02 15.26
C THR A 216 5.71 -15.11 16.73
N ALA A 217 5.98 -14.07 17.53
CA ALA A 217 5.69 -14.06 18.95
C ALA A 217 4.21 -14.30 19.27
N LEU A 218 3.28 -13.84 18.41
CA LEU A 218 1.85 -14.11 18.54
C LEU A 218 1.43 -15.52 18.05
N GLY A 219 2.37 -16.38 17.68
CA GLY A 219 2.17 -17.80 17.38
C GLY A 219 1.36 -18.11 16.12
N ARG A 220 1.24 -17.17 15.19
CA ARG A 220 0.55 -17.37 13.91
C ARG A 220 1.08 -16.49 12.79
N ALA A 221 0.87 -16.90 11.56
CA ALA A 221 0.99 -16.00 10.42
C ALA A 221 -0.09 -14.90 10.50
N GLY A 222 0.21 -13.71 9.97
CA GLY A 222 -0.76 -12.62 9.90
C GLY A 222 -1.87 -12.88 8.87
N VAL A 223 -2.93 -12.12 8.98
CA VAL A 223 -4.03 -12.06 7.99
C VAL A 223 -4.22 -10.61 7.53
N PRO A 224 -4.89 -10.34 6.40
CA PRO A 224 -5.13 -8.98 5.94
C PRO A 224 -5.75 -8.06 7.00
N ASP A 225 -6.61 -8.60 7.87
CA ASP A 225 -7.25 -7.86 8.96
C ASP A 225 -6.27 -7.42 10.08
N ASP A 226 -5.06 -7.91 10.10
CA ASP A 226 -4.00 -7.39 10.99
C ASP A 226 -3.36 -6.10 10.43
N ILE A 227 -3.49 -5.85 9.13
CA ILE A 227 -2.78 -4.76 8.42
C ILE A 227 -3.73 -3.62 8.01
N GLY A 228 -4.86 -3.93 7.37
CA GLY A 228 -5.78 -2.89 6.86
C GLY A 228 -6.31 -1.96 7.93
N PRO A 229 -6.79 -2.44 9.09
CA PRO A 229 -7.23 -1.59 10.20
C PRO A 229 -6.11 -0.70 10.74
N MET A 230 -4.86 -1.20 10.78
CA MET A 230 -3.70 -0.43 11.22
C MET A 230 -3.39 0.71 10.25
N ILE A 231 -3.37 0.44 8.92
CA ILE A 231 -3.18 1.48 7.91
C ILE A 231 -4.30 2.53 8.01
N ALA A 232 -5.56 2.10 8.10
CA ALA A 232 -6.69 3.01 8.23
C ALA A 232 -6.63 3.85 9.54
N SER A 233 -6.10 3.28 10.63
CA SER A 233 -5.83 4.02 11.87
C SER A 233 -4.70 5.03 11.67
N LEU A 234 -3.60 4.64 11.04
CA LEU A 234 -2.45 5.53 10.79
C LEU A 234 -2.83 6.75 9.93
N LEU A 235 -3.84 6.60 9.07
CA LEU A 235 -4.40 7.67 8.26
C LEU A 235 -5.43 8.55 9.02
N SER A 236 -5.80 8.20 10.26
CA SER A 236 -6.74 8.98 11.07
C SER A 236 -6.07 10.17 11.77
N ASP A 237 -6.87 11.10 12.26
CA ASP A 237 -6.37 12.30 12.96
C ASP A 237 -5.69 11.97 14.29
N ASP A 238 -5.98 10.80 14.87
CA ASP A 238 -5.33 10.35 16.10
C ASP A 238 -3.83 10.16 15.93
N ASN A 239 -3.38 9.87 14.70
CA ASN A 239 -1.98 9.65 14.34
C ASN A 239 -1.32 10.85 13.62
N ARG A 240 -1.90 12.06 13.73
CA ARG A 240 -1.42 13.27 13.02
C ARG A 240 0.02 13.68 13.33
N TRP A 241 0.59 13.18 14.45
CA TRP A 241 1.96 13.47 14.86
C TRP A 241 2.95 12.33 14.55
N VAL A 242 2.46 11.21 13.97
CA VAL A 242 3.31 10.11 13.52
C VAL A 242 3.83 10.46 12.13
N ASN A 243 5.15 10.67 12.01
CA ASN A 243 5.78 11.05 10.75
C ASN A 243 7.19 10.45 10.62
N ALA A 244 7.62 10.12 9.41
CA ALA A 244 8.92 9.55 9.07
C ALA A 244 9.22 8.19 9.76
N GLN A 245 8.19 7.48 10.23
CA GLN A 245 8.36 6.21 10.93
C GLN A 245 8.28 5.02 9.98
N ARG A 246 9.09 4.00 10.28
CA ARG A 246 8.89 2.64 9.80
C ARG A 246 8.21 1.84 10.91
N ILE A 247 6.96 1.49 10.70
CA ILE A 247 6.14 0.80 11.68
C ILE A 247 6.02 -0.66 11.26
N GLU A 248 6.61 -1.54 12.05
CA GLU A 248 6.53 -2.98 11.83
C GLU A 248 5.20 -3.52 12.38
N VAL A 249 4.47 -4.24 11.52
CA VAL A 249 3.19 -4.87 11.84
C VAL A 249 3.30 -6.35 11.51
N SER A 250 4.00 -7.08 12.38
CA SER A 250 4.46 -8.44 12.11
C SER A 250 4.04 -9.47 13.16
N GLY A 251 3.29 -9.05 14.20
CA GLY A 251 2.99 -9.92 15.34
C GLY A 251 4.22 -10.31 16.16
N GLY A 252 5.31 -9.52 16.05
CA GLY A 252 6.60 -9.82 16.68
C GLY A 252 7.38 -10.92 15.94
N MET A 253 7.37 -10.90 14.61
CA MET A 253 8.13 -11.86 13.81
C MET A 253 9.64 -11.60 13.95
N ALA A 254 10.40 -12.63 14.33
CA ALA A 254 11.86 -12.64 14.42
C ALA A 254 12.42 -11.49 15.31
N ILE A 255 11.87 -11.33 16.51
CA ILE A 255 12.37 -10.45 17.58
C ILE A 255 13.34 -11.18 18.48
#